data_f8f9a663cc2c6f9488459342cb1833cd
#
_entry.id   f8f9a663cc2c6f9488459342cb1833cd
#
_cell.length_a   1.000
_cell.length_b   1.000
_cell.length_c   1.000
_cell.angle_alpha   90.00
_cell.angle_beta   90.00
_cell.angle_gamma   90.00
#
_symmetry.space_group_name_H-M   'P 1'
#
loop_
_entity.id
_entity.type
_entity.pdbx_description
1 polymer ?
#
loop_
_entity_poly.entity_id
_entity_poly.type
_entity_poly.pdbx_seq_one_letter_code
_entity_poly.pdbx_strand_id
1 'polypeptide(L)'
;VSQINLFALQDSYSVGKLQFNFVDSETMLGLNKGFLSHNTDTDVITFDYSEKGLITAEVFISLSVMRENAKKYSQTTENEAIRLISHGLFHCLGYKDKSNNEKEIMRKKEEEFIFAVSRETKLDV
;
A
#
# COMPACT_ATOMS: atom_id res chain seq x y z
N VAL A 1 -16.48 10.36 0.57
CA VAL A 1 -15.06 10.72 0.73
C VAL A 1 -14.24 9.47 0.98
N SER A 2 -13.22 9.23 0.18
CA SER A 2 -12.43 8.02 0.36
C SER A 2 -11.53 8.09 1.58
N GLN A 3 -11.26 6.93 2.20
CA GLN A 3 -10.35 6.85 3.34
C GLN A 3 -8.94 7.26 2.95
N ILE A 4 -8.54 7.02 1.71
CA ILE A 4 -7.23 7.45 1.20
C ILE A 4 -7.07 8.97 1.36
N ASN A 5 -8.08 9.74 0.93
CA ASN A 5 -8.06 11.20 1.04
C ASN A 5 -8.03 11.65 2.50
N LEU A 6 -8.82 11.01 3.36
CA LEU A 6 -8.88 11.36 4.78
C LEU A 6 -7.54 11.13 5.49
N PHE A 7 -6.90 9.99 5.25
CA PHE A 7 -5.61 9.69 5.85
C PHE A 7 -4.50 10.60 5.32
N ALA A 8 -4.53 10.92 4.04
CA ALA A 8 -3.58 11.87 3.45
C ALA A 8 -3.74 13.24 4.11
N LEU A 9 -4.98 13.70 4.26
CA LEU A 9 -5.28 15.00 4.85
C LEU A 9 -4.81 15.11 6.30
N GLN A 10 -4.92 14.03 7.09
CA GLN A 10 -4.43 14.00 8.47
C GLN A 10 -2.94 14.34 8.55
N ASP A 11 -2.17 13.95 7.54
CA ASP A 11 -0.73 14.20 7.47
C ASP A 11 -0.41 15.44 6.61
N SER A 12 -1.41 16.27 6.34
CA SER A 12 -1.27 17.52 5.56
C SER A 12 -0.91 17.30 4.10
N TYR A 13 -1.38 16.19 3.53
CA TYR A 13 -1.21 15.88 2.11
C TYR A 13 -2.53 15.93 1.37
N SER A 14 -2.46 16.26 0.08
CA SER A 14 -3.58 16.11 -0.86
C SER A 14 -3.22 15.04 -1.88
N VAL A 15 -4.22 14.35 -2.40
CA VAL A 15 -4.00 13.33 -3.42
C VAL A 15 -4.23 13.93 -4.80
N GLY A 16 -3.18 14.03 -5.61
CA GLY A 16 -3.27 14.45 -6.99
C GLY A 16 -3.58 13.25 -7.88
N LYS A 17 -2.64 12.30 -7.95
CA LYS A 17 -2.83 11.08 -8.72
C LYS A 17 -2.19 9.92 -7.96
N LEU A 18 -2.99 8.97 -7.56
CA LEU A 18 -2.49 7.76 -6.89
C LEU A 18 -3.14 6.56 -7.55
N GLN A 19 -2.33 5.79 -8.28
CA GLN A 19 -2.81 4.67 -9.07
C GLN A 19 -2.28 3.36 -8.50
N PHE A 20 -3.19 2.41 -8.29
CA PHE A 20 -2.84 1.07 -7.83
C PHE A 20 -3.03 0.08 -8.96
N ASN A 21 -1.99 -0.73 -9.22
CA ASN A 21 -1.98 -1.71 -10.29
C ASN A 21 -1.71 -3.09 -9.70
N PHE A 22 -2.67 -4.00 -9.83
CA PHE A 22 -2.49 -5.39 -9.41
C PHE A 22 -1.92 -6.16 -10.59
N VAL A 23 -0.74 -6.74 -10.40
CA VAL A 23 0.02 -7.38 -11.48
C VAL A 23 0.43 -8.80 -11.12
N ASP A 24 0.74 -9.61 -12.14
CA ASP A 24 1.22 -10.97 -11.92
C ASP A 24 2.70 -10.99 -11.52
N SER A 25 3.19 -12.17 -11.13
CA SER A 25 4.57 -12.36 -10.68
C SER A 25 5.59 -12.00 -11.74
N GLU A 26 5.31 -12.34 -12.99
CA GLU A 26 6.21 -12.07 -14.11
C GLU A 26 6.39 -10.57 -14.32
N THR A 27 5.29 -9.83 -14.33
CA THR A 27 5.31 -8.36 -14.43
C THR A 27 6.05 -7.74 -13.27
N MET A 28 5.77 -8.20 -12.05
CA MET A 28 6.42 -7.68 -10.85
C MET A 28 7.93 -7.95 -10.86
N LEU A 29 8.34 -9.13 -11.28
CA LEU A 29 9.75 -9.49 -11.39
C LEU A 29 10.45 -8.60 -12.42
N GLY A 30 9.80 -8.33 -13.55
CA GLY A 30 10.31 -7.41 -14.56
C GLY A 30 10.52 -6.00 -14.02
N LEU A 31 9.58 -5.50 -13.23
CA LEU A 31 9.70 -4.19 -12.60
C LEU A 31 10.87 -4.16 -11.61
N ASN A 32 11.04 -5.20 -10.80
CA ASN A 32 12.16 -5.30 -9.87
C ASN A 32 13.51 -5.29 -10.58
N LYS A 33 13.64 -6.07 -11.64
CA LYS A 33 14.88 -6.14 -12.41
C LYS A 33 15.16 -4.83 -13.16
N GLY A 34 14.12 -4.29 -13.78
CA GLY A 34 14.27 -3.11 -14.63
C GLY A 34 14.53 -1.82 -13.88
N PHE A 35 13.92 -1.64 -12.73
CA PHE A 35 13.94 -0.35 -12.03
C PHE A 35 14.64 -0.40 -10.67
N LEU A 36 14.62 -1.54 -9.99
CA LEU A 36 15.19 -1.66 -8.66
C LEU A 36 16.42 -2.55 -8.60
N SER A 37 16.77 -3.18 -9.72
CA SER A 37 17.92 -4.10 -9.83
C SER A 37 17.86 -5.28 -8.85
N HIS A 38 16.65 -5.70 -8.48
CA HIS A 38 16.41 -6.85 -7.60
C HIS A 38 15.93 -8.04 -8.41
N ASN A 39 16.27 -9.24 -7.96
CA ASN A 39 15.87 -10.50 -8.59
C ASN A 39 14.84 -11.27 -7.77
N THR A 40 14.35 -10.69 -6.68
CA THR A 40 13.39 -11.35 -5.80
C THR A 40 12.00 -10.79 -6.03
N ASP A 41 10.99 -11.64 -5.88
CA ASP A 41 9.60 -11.22 -5.90
C ASP A 41 9.32 -10.36 -4.65
N THR A 42 8.53 -9.32 -4.83
CA THR A 42 8.14 -8.44 -3.72
C THR A 42 6.63 -8.22 -3.76
N ASP A 43 6.06 -7.83 -2.64
CA ASP A 43 4.61 -7.60 -2.56
C ASP A 43 4.18 -6.27 -3.16
N VAL A 44 4.95 -5.20 -2.95
CA VAL A 44 4.59 -3.84 -3.40
C VAL A 44 5.81 -3.09 -3.92
N ILE A 45 5.64 -2.40 -5.04
CA ILE A 45 6.62 -1.43 -5.56
C ILE A 45 5.91 -0.10 -5.70
N THR A 46 6.50 0.96 -5.13
CA THR A 46 5.94 2.30 -5.19
C THR A 46 6.87 3.23 -5.96
N PHE A 47 6.36 3.83 -7.03
CA PHE A 47 7.04 4.90 -7.75
C PHE A 47 6.42 6.21 -7.28
N ASP A 48 7.15 6.93 -6.44
CA ASP A 48 6.65 8.12 -5.77
C ASP A 48 7.23 9.38 -6.42
N TYR A 49 6.38 10.17 -7.03
CA TYR A 49 6.71 11.44 -7.67
C TYR A 49 6.12 12.62 -6.89
N SER A 50 5.72 12.40 -5.65
CA SER A 50 5.03 13.39 -4.84
C SER A 50 5.92 14.58 -4.52
N GLU A 51 5.31 15.78 -4.51
CA GLU A 51 6.01 17.03 -4.20
C GLU A 51 5.11 17.94 -3.38
N LYS A 52 5.72 18.64 -2.41
CA LYS A 52 5.07 19.74 -1.67
C LYS A 52 3.69 19.39 -1.12
N GLY A 53 3.55 18.23 -0.54
CA GLY A 53 2.28 17.81 0.05
C GLY A 53 1.24 17.32 -0.94
N LEU A 54 1.60 17.15 -2.23
CA LEU A 54 0.72 16.61 -3.23
C LEU A 54 1.21 15.22 -3.65
N ILE A 55 0.38 14.20 -3.42
CA ILE A 55 0.73 12.83 -3.76
C ILE A 55 0.53 12.57 -5.25
N THR A 56 1.59 12.14 -5.91
CA THR A 56 1.56 11.66 -7.29
C THR A 56 2.39 10.38 -7.33
N ALA A 57 1.74 9.24 -7.48
CA ALA A 57 2.44 7.96 -7.38
C ALA A 57 1.74 6.85 -8.14
N GLU A 58 2.52 5.84 -8.51
CA GLU A 58 2.02 4.58 -9.05
C GLU A 58 2.49 3.46 -8.13
N VAL A 59 1.57 2.62 -7.72
CA VAL A 59 1.82 1.49 -6.82
C VAL A 59 1.49 0.21 -7.55
N PHE A 60 2.45 -0.72 -7.56
CA PHE A 60 2.26 -2.03 -8.19
C PHE A 60 2.24 -3.09 -7.10
N ILE A 61 1.20 -3.92 -7.11
CA ILE A 61 0.97 -4.95 -6.09
C ILE A 61 0.98 -6.32 -6.77
N SER A 62 1.81 -7.24 -6.23
CA SER A 62 1.87 -8.60 -6.74
C SER A 62 0.65 -9.40 -6.29
N LEU A 63 -0.16 -9.87 -7.23
CA LEU A 63 -1.32 -10.71 -6.94
C LEU A 63 -0.92 -12.03 -6.27
N SER A 64 0.17 -12.66 -6.74
CA SER A 64 0.58 -13.95 -6.18
C SER A 64 1.09 -13.81 -4.75
N VAL A 65 1.92 -12.80 -4.48
CA VAL A 65 2.42 -12.56 -3.12
C VAL A 65 1.29 -12.14 -2.18
N MET A 66 0.36 -11.33 -2.68
CA MET A 66 -0.84 -10.95 -1.92
C MET A 66 -1.64 -12.18 -1.47
N ARG A 67 -1.88 -13.13 -2.38
CA ARG A 67 -2.61 -14.36 -2.06
C ARG A 67 -1.84 -15.25 -1.08
N GLU A 68 -0.53 -15.37 -1.27
CA GLU A 68 0.32 -16.12 -0.35
C GLU A 68 0.31 -15.53 1.05
N ASN A 69 0.41 -14.21 1.16
CA ASN A 69 0.39 -13.51 2.44
C ASN A 69 -0.97 -13.67 3.13
N ALA A 70 -2.06 -13.60 2.38
CA ALA A 70 -3.39 -13.80 2.93
C ALA A 70 -3.50 -15.19 3.58
N LYS A 71 -3.02 -16.22 2.92
CA LYS A 71 -3.00 -17.58 3.45
C LYS A 71 -2.09 -17.70 4.67
N LYS A 72 -0.87 -17.18 4.57
CA LYS A 72 0.14 -17.28 5.61
C LYS A 72 -0.31 -16.66 6.93
N TYR A 73 -1.01 -15.53 6.86
CA TYR A 73 -1.45 -14.79 8.04
C TYR A 73 -2.93 -14.99 8.36
N SER A 74 -3.56 -15.99 7.74
CA SER A 74 -4.99 -16.32 7.96
C SER A 74 -5.91 -15.11 7.78
N GLN A 75 -5.65 -14.32 6.74
CA GLN A 75 -6.45 -13.17 6.38
C GLN A 75 -7.22 -13.43 5.10
N THR A 76 -8.28 -12.66 4.86
CA THR A 76 -8.94 -12.68 3.56
C THR A 76 -8.06 -11.99 2.52
N THR A 77 -8.25 -12.37 1.26
CA THR A 77 -7.54 -11.70 0.17
C THR A 77 -7.87 -10.21 0.12
N GLU A 78 -9.14 -9.86 0.43
CA GLU A 78 -9.59 -8.47 0.46
C GLU A 78 -8.86 -7.66 1.53
N ASN A 79 -8.73 -8.20 2.75
CA ASN A 79 -8.01 -7.53 3.83
C ASN A 79 -6.54 -7.33 3.47
N GLU A 80 -5.93 -8.33 2.86
CA GLU A 80 -4.54 -8.21 2.44
C GLU A 80 -4.38 -7.17 1.32
N ALA A 81 -5.33 -7.12 0.38
CA ALA A 81 -5.32 -6.09 -0.66
C ALA A 81 -5.39 -4.69 -0.04
N ILE A 82 -6.29 -4.49 0.92
CA ILE A 82 -6.43 -3.20 1.61
C ILE A 82 -5.16 -2.86 2.37
N ARG A 83 -4.54 -3.84 3.03
CA ARG A 83 -3.28 -3.63 3.74
C ARG A 83 -2.17 -3.16 2.80
N LEU A 84 -2.03 -3.79 1.64
CA LEU A 84 -0.99 -3.44 0.67
C LEU A 84 -1.25 -2.07 0.03
N ILE A 85 -2.52 -1.74 -0.22
CA ILE A 85 -2.91 -0.42 -0.69
C ILE A 85 -2.50 0.65 0.33
N SER A 86 -2.82 0.42 1.61
CA SER A 86 -2.46 1.35 2.67
C SER A 86 -0.95 1.47 2.83
N HIS A 87 -0.22 0.37 2.68
CA HIS A 87 1.24 0.35 2.75
C HIS A 87 1.85 1.31 1.71
N GLY A 88 1.38 1.23 0.47
CA GLY A 88 1.82 2.13 -0.60
C GLY A 88 1.48 3.58 -0.29
N LEU A 89 0.27 3.83 0.21
CA LEU A 89 -0.15 5.17 0.60
C LEU A 89 0.76 5.74 1.70
N PHE A 90 1.03 4.97 2.75
CA PHE A 90 1.83 5.46 3.87
C PHE A 90 3.29 5.70 3.48
N HIS A 91 3.83 4.93 2.54
CA HIS A 91 5.14 5.25 1.97
C HIS A 91 5.13 6.62 1.30
N CYS A 92 4.08 6.94 0.56
CA CYS A 92 3.93 8.25 -0.08
C CYS A 92 3.79 9.38 0.95
N LEU A 93 3.27 9.07 2.14
CA LEU A 93 3.15 10.04 3.24
C LEU A 93 4.44 10.15 4.07
N GLY A 94 5.48 9.41 3.71
CA GLY A 94 6.78 9.51 4.37
C GLY A 94 7.07 8.45 5.42
N TYR A 95 6.16 7.51 5.64
CA TYR A 95 6.40 6.42 6.58
C TYR A 95 7.35 5.40 5.98
N LYS A 96 8.29 4.93 6.79
CA LYS A 96 9.30 3.95 6.37
C LYS A 96 9.02 2.60 7.01
N ASP A 97 9.72 1.54 6.56
CA ASP A 97 9.52 0.20 7.07
C ASP A 97 10.82 -0.61 7.16
N LYS A 98 11.95 0.05 7.34
CA LYS A 98 13.26 -0.63 7.38
C LYS A 98 13.67 -1.06 8.78
N SER A 99 13.56 -0.16 9.77
CA SER A 99 13.89 -0.50 11.15
C SER A 99 12.71 -1.20 11.81
N ASN A 100 12.96 -1.89 12.93
CA ASN A 100 11.88 -2.54 13.68
C ASN A 100 10.83 -1.55 14.16
N ASN A 101 11.28 -0.38 14.62
CA ASN A 101 10.36 0.69 15.06
C ASN A 101 9.51 1.21 13.91
N GLU A 102 10.12 1.40 12.74
CA GLU A 102 9.42 1.86 11.55
C GLU A 102 8.37 0.85 11.09
N LYS A 103 8.73 -0.45 11.11
CA LYS A 103 7.80 -1.52 10.75
C LYS A 103 6.60 -1.57 11.69
N GLU A 104 6.83 -1.33 12.97
CA GLU A 104 5.78 -1.32 13.97
C GLU A 104 4.80 -0.16 13.76
N ILE A 105 5.34 1.03 13.49
CA ILE A 105 4.53 2.21 13.18
C ILE A 105 3.73 1.99 11.90
N MET A 106 4.37 1.45 10.86
CA MET A 106 3.71 1.16 9.59
C MET A 106 2.56 0.17 9.79
N ARG A 107 2.79 -0.89 10.56
CA ARG A 107 1.74 -1.88 10.86
C ARG A 107 0.54 -1.27 11.57
N LYS A 108 0.79 -0.40 12.54
CA LYS A 108 -0.29 0.30 13.23
C LYS A 108 -1.12 1.15 12.29
N LYS A 109 -0.45 1.86 11.38
CA LYS A 109 -1.14 2.69 10.38
C LYS A 109 -1.97 1.84 9.42
N GLU A 110 -1.42 0.72 8.98
CA GLU A 110 -2.16 -0.22 8.13
C GLU A 110 -3.41 -0.74 8.83
N GLU A 111 -3.30 -1.09 10.10
CA GLU A 111 -4.44 -1.58 10.88
C GLU A 111 -5.51 -0.51 11.07
N GLU A 112 -5.11 0.73 11.33
CA GLU A 112 -6.03 1.87 11.42
C GLU A 112 -6.79 2.06 10.11
N PHE A 113 -6.09 1.95 8.98
CA PHE A 113 -6.70 2.09 7.66
C PHE A 113 -7.69 0.97 7.38
N ILE A 114 -7.30 -0.28 7.65
CA ILE A 114 -8.16 -1.45 7.46
C ILE A 114 -9.43 -1.30 8.31
N PHE A 115 -9.28 -0.88 9.55
CA PHE A 115 -10.41 -0.66 10.45
C PHE A 115 -11.35 0.42 9.92
N ALA A 116 -10.80 1.53 9.43
CA ALA A 116 -11.60 2.63 8.90
C ALA A 116 -12.40 2.20 7.65
N VAL A 117 -11.77 1.46 6.75
CA VAL A 117 -12.45 0.94 5.55
C VAL A 117 -13.54 -0.06 5.95
N SER A 118 -13.26 -0.92 6.91
CA SER A 118 -14.23 -1.91 7.40
C SER A 118 -15.45 -1.23 8.00
N ARG A 119 -15.26 -0.16 8.78
CA ARG A 119 -16.36 0.61 9.36
C ARG A 119 -17.21 1.27 8.30
N GLU A 120 -16.58 1.87 7.30
CA GLU A 120 -17.27 2.53 6.20
C GLU A 120 -18.15 1.54 5.44
N THR A 121 -17.64 0.35 5.17
CA THR A 121 -18.39 -0.71 4.49
C THR A 121 -19.62 -1.13 5.32
N LYS A 122 -19.49 -1.23 6.64
CA LYS A 122 -20.59 -1.58 7.52
C LYS A 122 -21.66 -0.51 7.58
N LEU A 123 -21.28 0.75 7.48
CA LEU A 123 -22.22 1.86 7.50
C LEU A 123 -23.04 1.97 6.21
N ASP A 124 -22.49 1.47 5.11
CA ASP A 124 -23.16 1.48 3.81
C ASP A 124 -24.21 0.35 3.67
N VAL A 125 -24.29 -0.51 4.63
CA VAL A 125 -25.30 -1.58 4.70
C VAL A 125 -26.46 -1.15 5.58
#